data_2ce7e297b564cdf638cf3963ae6c73ec
#
_entry.id   2ce7e297b564cdf638cf3963ae6c73ec
#
_cell.length_a   1.000
_cell.length_b   1.000
_cell.length_c   1.000
_cell.angle_alpha   90.00
_cell.angle_beta   90.00
_cell.angle_gamma   90.00
#
_symmetry.space_group_name_H-M   'P 1'
#
loop_
_entity.id
_entity.type
_entity.pdbx_description
1 polymer ?
#
loop_
_entity_poly.entity_id
_entity_poly.type
_entity_poly.pdbx_seq_one_letter_code
_entity_poly.pdbx_strand_id
1 'polypeptide(L)'
;DAERHEYRVDGVLLPSVTQVLKPLQDFSMIAPAVLEHARQRGIAVHIAVQLDICNDLVEESVAPELAGYLQAWRAFRHDSGIHEADFGDPEKPLYHPLYGFAGTPDVPFFFKKRWAVLDVKTADALSPVWGLQTAAYLELINANTPKGHHKVVDRYSLRLRENGTYRLEQHTDKNDWQVFLSCLTIHQWKGKNL
;
A
#
# COMPACT_ATOMS: atom_id res chain seq x y z
N ASP A 1 2.32 -16.05 3.25
CA ASP A 1 1.12 -15.90 4.10
C ASP A 1 0.75 -14.41 4.14
N ALA A 2 -0.28 -14.03 3.38
CA ALA A 2 -0.69 -12.62 3.22
C ALA A 2 -1.16 -12.01 4.57
N GLU A 3 -1.81 -12.77 5.43
CA GLU A 3 -2.30 -12.30 6.73
C GLU A 3 -1.17 -11.95 7.71
N ARG A 4 -0.03 -12.64 7.59
CA ARG A 4 1.15 -12.42 8.43
C ARG A 4 2.20 -11.53 7.79
N HIS A 5 1.98 -11.06 6.54
CA HIS A 5 3.00 -10.39 5.74
C HIS A 5 4.33 -11.15 5.69
N GLU A 6 4.24 -12.50 5.66
CA GLU A 6 5.41 -13.37 5.55
C GLU A 6 5.62 -13.75 4.08
N TYR A 7 6.74 -13.32 3.53
CA TYR A 7 7.12 -13.57 2.15
C TYR A 7 8.30 -14.54 2.11
N ARG A 8 8.13 -15.67 1.43
CA ARG A 8 9.20 -16.66 1.23
C ARG A 8 9.48 -16.82 -0.26
N VAL A 9 10.75 -16.69 -0.64
CA VAL A 9 11.23 -16.93 -2.00
C VAL A 9 12.33 -17.99 -1.89
N ASP A 10 12.18 -19.10 -2.58
CA ASP A 10 13.10 -20.26 -2.54
C ASP A 10 13.44 -20.70 -1.11
N GLY A 11 12.45 -20.68 -0.23
CA GLY A 11 12.59 -21.05 1.18
C GLY A 11 13.16 -19.95 2.09
N VAL A 12 13.66 -18.85 1.54
CA VAL A 12 14.23 -17.73 2.30
C VAL A 12 13.12 -16.75 2.68
N LEU A 13 13.04 -16.41 3.97
CA LEU A 13 12.13 -15.39 4.49
C LEU A 13 12.67 -13.99 4.14
N LEU A 14 11.86 -13.20 3.45
CA LEU A 14 12.19 -11.81 3.12
C LEU A 14 11.43 -10.84 4.03
N PRO A 15 12.07 -9.73 4.45
CA PRO A 15 11.38 -8.69 5.19
C PRO A 15 10.34 -8.00 4.31
N SER A 16 9.18 -7.69 4.89
CA SER A 16 8.17 -6.87 4.20
C SER A 16 8.50 -5.39 4.28
N VAL A 17 7.96 -4.61 3.33
CA VAL A 17 8.05 -3.13 3.34
C VAL A 17 7.62 -2.57 4.70
N THR A 18 6.49 -3.04 5.23
CA THR A 18 5.95 -2.58 6.52
C THR A 18 6.82 -2.97 7.71
N GLN A 19 7.44 -4.18 7.70
CA GLN A 19 8.39 -4.59 8.74
C GLN A 19 9.66 -3.72 8.73
N VAL A 20 10.17 -3.38 7.55
CA VAL A 20 11.35 -2.50 7.38
C VAL A 20 11.06 -1.10 7.93
N LEU A 21 9.86 -0.58 7.72
CA LEU A 21 9.46 0.77 8.13
C LEU A 21 8.94 0.86 9.57
N LYS A 22 8.66 -0.28 10.21
CA LYS A 22 8.13 -0.33 11.58
C LYS A 22 8.91 0.51 12.60
N PRO A 23 10.28 0.56 12.58
CA PRO A 23 11.03 1.39 13.54
C PRO A 23 10.80 2.90 13.40
N LEU A 24 10.25 3.38 12.29
CA LEU A 24 9.92 4.79 12.06
C LEU A 24 8.50 5.16 12.53
N GLN A 25 7.75 4.20 13.06
CA GLN A 25 6.38 4.37 13.52
C GLN A 25 6.33 4.15 15.03
N ASP A 26 5.87 5.17 15.74
CA ASP A 26 5.66 5.07 17.18
C ASP A 26 4.16 5.07 17.48
N PHE A 27 3.66 3.93 17.94
CA PHE A 27 2.28 3.74 18.38
C PHE A 27 2.17 3.54 19.88
N SER A 28 3.25 3.80 20.64
CA SER A 28 3.32 3.53 22.08
C SER A 28 2.27 4.28 22.89
N MET A 29 1.81 5.43 22.39
CA MET A 29 0.78 6.26 23.03
C MET A 29 -0.66 5.83 22.67
N ILE A 30 -0.83 4.84 21.79
CA ILE A 30 -2.15 4.36 21.37
C ILE A 30 -2.49 3.08 22.11
N ALA A 31 -3.68 3.03 22.71
CA ALA A 31 -4.14 1.83 23.41
C ALA A 31 -4.17 0.63 22.44
N PRO A 32 -3.67 -0.57 22.84
CA PRO A 32 -3.59 -1.72 21.95
C PRO A 32 -4.91 -2.11 21.28
N ALA A 33 -6.04 -2.00 21.99
CA ALA A 33 -7.35 -2.30 21.44
C ALA A 33 -7.75 -1.32 20.32
N VAL A 34 -7.40 -0.02 20.44
CA VAL A 34 -7.66 1.00 19.42
C VAL A 34 -6.81 0.73 18.18
N LEU A 35 -5.53 0.38 18.39
CA LEU A 35 -4.61 0.05 17.30
C LEU A 35 -5.09 -1.20 16.54
N GLU A 36 -5.52 -2.23 17.25
CA GLU A 36 -6.03 -3.46 16.63
C GLU A 36 -7.33 -3.21 15.86
N HIS A 37 -8.26 -2.44 16.41
CA HIS A 37 -9.49 -2.06 15.69
C HIS A 37 -9.17 -1.26 14.43
N ALA A 38 -8.24 -0.29 14.49
CA ALA A 38 -7.79 0.46 13.31
C ALA A 38 -7.13 -0.43 12.25
N ARG A 39 -6.35 -1.43 12.67
CA ARG A 39 -5.73 -2.42 11.78
C ARG A 39 -6.78 -3.28 11.07
N GLN A 40 -7.75 -3.83 11.80
CA GLN A 40 -8.82 -4.65 11.24
C GLN A 40 -9.69 -3.86 10.26
N ARG A 41 -10.06 -2.63 10.63
CA ARG A 41 -10.77 -1.70 9.73
C ARG A 41 -9.97 -1.45 8.45
N GLY A 42 -8.66 -1.19 8.57
CA GLY A 42 -7.79 -1.00 7.41
C GLY A 42 -7.82 -2.20 6.47
N ILE A 43 -7.64 -3.41 6.98
CA ILE A 43 -7.70 -4.65 6.20
C ILE A 43 -9.05 -4.78 5.50
N ALA A 44 -10.16 -4.58 6.21
CA ALA A 44 -11.49 -4.71 5.62
C ALA A 44 -11.74 -3.68 4.50
N VAL A 45 -11.26 -2.43 4.66
CA VAL A 45 -11.35 -1.42 3.59
C VAL A 45 -10.52 -1.81 2.37
N HIS A 46 -9.27 -2.31 2.55
CA HIS A 46 -8.45 -2.76 1.44
C HIS A 46 -9.11 -3.90 0.67
N ILE A 47 -9.69 -4.89 1.37
CA ILE A 47 -10.44 -5.99 0.74
C ILE A 47 -11.63 -5.43 -0.04
N ALA A 48 -12.41 -4.51 0.53
CA ALA A 48 -13.57 -3.93 -0.15
C ALA A 48 -13.17 -3.15 -1.40
N VAL A 49 -12.09 -2.37 -1.34
CA VAL A 49 -11.52 -1.65 -2.50
C VAL A 49 -11.04 -2.62 -3.58
N GLN A 50 -10.33 -3.69 -3.20
CA GLN A 50 -9.88 -4.72 -4.14
C GLN A 50 -11.06 -5.38 -4.85
N LEU A 51 -12.09 -5.79 -4.11
CA LEU A 51 -13.28 -6.40 -4.67
C LEU A 51 -14.05 -5.44 -5.59
N ASP A 52 -14.13 -4.15 -5.23
CA ASP A 52 -14.75 -3.10 -6.07
C ASP A 52 -13.97 -2.88 -7.38
N ILE A 53 -12.63 -2.94 -7.35
CA ILE A 53 -11.79 -2.88 -8.56
C ILE A 53 -12.05 -4.09 -9.48
N CYS A 54 -12.21 -5.28 -8.88
CA CYS A 54 -12.40 -6.54 -9.61
C CYS A 54 -13.86 -6.78 -10.02
N ASN A 55 -14.82 -5.89 -9.69
CA ASN A 55 -16.27 -6.08 -9.84
C ASN A 55 -16.83 -7.32 -9.12
N ASP A 56 -16.17 -7.74 -8.05
CA ASP A 56 -16.55 -8.89 -7.24
C ASP A 56 -17.20 -8.49 -5.89
N LEU A 57 -17.36 -7.18 -5.65
CA LEU A 57 -17.93 -6.68 -4.40
C LEU A 57 -19.45 -6.94 -4.36
N VAL A 58 -19.87 -7.71 -3.35
CA VAL A 58 -21.29 -7.92 -3.04
C VAL A 58 -21.73 -6.85 -2.04
N GLU A 59 -22.55 -5.90 -2.48
CA GLU A 59 -22.95 -4.71 -1.68
C GLU A 59 -23.55 -5.08 -0.32
N GLU A 60 -24.39 -6.12 -0.28
CA GLU A 60 -25.08 -6.58 0.92
C GLU A 60 -24.13 -7.19 1.97
N SER A 61 -22.91 -7.55 1.54
CA SER A 61 -21.87 -8.10 2.42
C SER A 61 -21.02 -7.02 3.10
N VAL A 62 -21.15 -5.76 2.67
CA VAL A 62 -20.37 -4.66 3.21
C VAL A 62 -20.87 -4.28 4.61
N ALA A 63 -20.01 -4.39 5.61
CA ALA A 63 -20.35 -3.99 6.96
C ALA A 63 -20.69 -2.48 7.00
N PRO A 64 -21.74 -2.05 7.73
CA PRO A 64 -22.18 -0.65 7.75
C PRO A 64 -21.07 0.35 8.09
N GLU A 65 -20.12 -0.03 8.94
CA GLU A 65 -18.97 0.78 9.33
C GLU A 65 -17.99 1.07 8.20
N LEU A 66 -18.02 0.27 7.11
CA LEU A 66 -17.17 0.47 5.93
C LEU A 66 -17.82 1.35 4.86
N ALA A 67 -19.13 1.60 4.96
CA ALA A 67 -19.90 2.29 3.93
C ALA A 67 -19.32 3.67 3.57
N GLY A 68 -18.91 4.45 4.58
CA GLY A 68 -18.30 5.77 4.35
C GLY A 68 -16.95 5.69 3.63
N TYR A 69 -16.12 4.70 3.95
CA TYR A 69 -14.84 4.49 3.26
C TYR A 69 -15.04 4.07 1.80
N LEU A 70 -16.00 3.20 1.54
CA LEU A 70 -16.35 2.78 0.19
C LEU A 70 -16.96 3.93 -0.62
N GLN A 71 -17.79 4.76 0.01
CA GLN A 71 -18.28 6.00 -0.59
C GLN A 71 -17.13 6.93 -0.96
N ALA A 72 -16.15 7.13 -0.07
CA ALA A 72 -14.97 7.95 -0.33
C ALA A 72 -14.12 7.40 -1.51
N TRP A 73 -13.96 6.08 -1.59
CA TRP A 73 -13.31 5.40 -2.70
C TRP A 73 -14.01 5.66 -4.03
N ARG A 74 -15.34 5.50 -4.07
CA ARG A 74 -16.15 5.73 -5.28
C ARG A 74 -16.16 7.19 -5.69
N ALA A 75 -16.19 8.12 -4.72
CA ALA A 75 -16.05 9.55 -4.98
C ALA A 75 -14.70 9.86 -5.63
N PHE A 76 -13.59 9.28 -5.12
CA PHE A 76 -12.27 9.40 -5.74
C PHE A 76 -12.27 8.91 -7.20
N ARG A 77 -12.80 7.73 -7.47
CA ARG A 77 -12.88 7.18 -8.84
C ARG A 77 -13.66 8.10 -9.78
N HIS A 78 -14.85 8.54 -9.33
CA HIS A 78 -15.73 9.43 -10.09
C HIS A 78 -15.04 10.77 -10.41
N ASP A 79 -14.50 11.45 -9.39
CA ASP A 79 -13.90 12.77 -9.53
C ASP A 79 -12.61 12.76 -10.35
N SER A 80 -11.89 11.65 -10.31
CA SER A 80 -10.64 11.44 -11.04
C SER A 80 -10.85 10.91 -12.45
N GLY A 81 -12.07 10.49 -12.80
CA GLY A 81 -12.41 9.87 -14.08
C GLY A 81 -11.71 8.52 -14.30
N ILE A 82 -11.39 7.81 -13.20
CA ILE A 82 -10.68 6.52 -13.24
C ILE A 82 -11.71 5.39 -13.38
N HIS A 83 -11.51 4.57 -14.40
CA HIS A 83 -12.32 3.41 -14.69
C HIS A 83 -11.59 2.12 -14.32
N GLU A 84 -12.30 1.02 -14.36
CA GLU A 84 -11.76 -0.30 -14.06
C GLU A 84 -10.53 -0.66 -14.91
N ALA A 85 -10.57 -0.36 -16.20
CA ALA A 85 -9.48 -0.60 -17.14
C ALA A 85 -8.19 0.20 -16.85
N ASP A 86 -8.27 1.21 -15.99
CA ASP A 86 -7.10 2.02 -15.58
C ASP A 86 -6.34 1.39 -14.41
N PHE A 87 -6.85 0.32 -13.80
CA PHE A 87 -6.17 -0.40 -12.72
C PHE A 87 -5.37 -1.60 -13.26
N GLY A 88 -4.19 -1.83 -12.68
CA GLY A 88 -3.49 -3.10 -12.81
C GLY A 88 -3.94 -4.12 -11.77
N ASP A 89 -3.20 -5.23 -11.62
CA ASP A 89 -3.49 -6.28 -10.64
C ASP A 89 -3.42 -5.73 -9.20
N PRO A 90 -4.54 -5.64 -8.44
CA PRO A 90 -4.51 -5.19 -7.07
C PRO A 90 -3.96 -6.27 -6.14
N GLU A 91 -3.39 -5.84 -5.00
CA GLU A 91 -2.94 -6.72 -3.91
C GLU A 91 -2.05 -7.88 -4.38
N LYS A 92 -1.20 -7.63 -5.39
CA LYS A 92 -0.28 -8.63 -5.92
C LYS A 92 1.00 -8.71 -5.08
N PRO A 93 1.30 -9.85 -4.43
CA PRO A 93 2.55 -10.02 -3.72
C PRO A 93 3.74 -9.99 -4.67
N LEU A 94 4.73 -9.15 -4.36
CA LEU A 94 5.95 -8.97 -5.15
C LEU A 94 7.19 -9.06 -4.26
N TYR A 95 8.33 -9.42 -4.84
CA TYR A 95 9.63 -9.33 -4.17
C TYR A 95 10.66 -8.61 -5.05
N HIS A 96 11.62 -7.97 -4.42
CA HIS A 96 12.70 -7.30 -5.12
C HIS A 96 13.93 -8.22 -5.20
N PRO A 97 14.29 -8.72 -6.41
CA PRO A 97 15.33 -9.74 -6.54
C PRO A 97 16.73 -9.26 -6.14
N LEU A 98 17.02 -7.97 -6.32
CA LEU A 98 18.34 -7.41 -6.00
C LEU A 98 18.48 -7.04 -4.51
N TYR A 99 17.43 -6.43 -3.93
CA TYR A 99 17.52 -5.89 -2.57
C TYR A 99 17.00 -6.85 -1.49
N GLY A 100 16.32 -7.95 -1.85
CA GLY A 100 15.89 -8.97 -0.91
C GLY A 100 14.85 -8.48 0.10
N PHE A 101 13.81 -7.81 -0.38
CA PHE A 101 12.61 -7.46 0.39
C PHE A 101 11.36 -7.75 -0.43
N ALA A 102 10.21 -7.79 0.22
CA ALA A 102 8.94 -8.08 -0.43
C ALA A 102 7.82 -7.16 0.07
N GLY A 103 6.69 -7.18 -0.62
CA GLY A 103 5.50 -6.43 -0.23
C GLY A 103 4.35 -6.68 -1.16
N THR A 104 3.19 -6.21 -0.75
CA THR A 104 1.96 -6.25 -1.54
C THR A 104 1.51 -4.81 -1.74
N PRO A 105 1.83 -4.18 -2.89
CA PRO A 105 1.27 -2.88 -3.26
C PRO A 105 -0.25 -2.99 -3.42
N ASP A 106 -1.01 -1.99 -2.96
CA ASP A 106 -2.46 -2.05 -3.06
C ASP A 106 -2.90 -2.13 -4.52
N VAL A 107 -2.51 -1.17 -5.36
CA VAL A 107 -2.81 -1.24 -6.79
C VAL A 107 -1.93 -0.30 -7.63
N PRO A 108 -1.38 -0.79 -8.78
CA PRO A 108 -0.91 0.08 -9.85
C PRO A 108 -2.12 0.66 -10.60
N PHE A 109 -2.03 1.94 -11.00
CA PHE A 109 -3.12 2.56 -11.76
C PHE A 109 -2.61 3.57 -12.79
N PHE A 110 -3.38 3.76 -13.86
CA PHE A 110 -3.08 4.75 -14.90
C PHE A 110 -3.80 6.06 -14.59
N PHE A 111 -3.02 7.10 -14.30
CA PHE A 111 -3.56 8.38 -13.88
C PHE A 111 -2.75 9.53 -14.50
N LYS A 112 -3.44 10.56 -15.00
CA LYS A 112 -2.79 11.71 -15.67
C LYS A 112 -1.80 11.28 -16.76
N LYS A 113 -2.18 10.28 -17.56
CA LYS A 113 -1.38 9.72 -18.67
C LYS A 113 -0.10 9.00 -18.24
N ARG A 114 0.02 8.57 -17.00
CA ARG A 114 1.18 7.87 -16.45
C ARG A 114 0.75 6.73 -15.54
N TRP A 115 1.55 5.67 -15.50
CA TRP A 115 1.39 4.62 -14.51
C TRP A 115 1.91 5.07 -13.16
N ALA A 116 1.14 4.83 -12.14
CA ALA A 116 1.42 5.19 -10.76
C ALA A 116 1.13 4.02 -9.81
N VAL A 117 1.69 4.05 -8.61
CA VAL A 117 1.22 3.21 -7.50
C VAL A 117 0.29 4.03 -6.61
N LEU A 118 -0.84 3.43 -6.26
CA LEU A 118 -1.80 3.93 -5.28
C LEU A 118 -1.73 3.08 -4.02
N ASP A 119 -1.67 3.72 -2.88
CA ASP A 119 -1.62 3.10 -1.56
C ASP A 119 -2.76 3.69 -0.72
N VAL A 120 -3.73 2.83 -0.37
CA VAL A 120 -4.97 3.23 0.33
C VAL A 120 -4.72 3.35 1.82
N LYS A 121 -5.25 4.37 2.46
CA LYS A 121 -5.08 4.65 3.88
C LYS A 121 -6.42 4.99 4.55
N THR A 122 -6.61 4.45 5.75
CA THR A 122 -7.77 4.74 6.61
C THR A 122 -7.40 5.49 7.88
N ALA A 123 -6.12 5.90 8.00
CA ALA A 123 -5.62 6.62 9.16
C ALA A 123 -6.12 8.07 9.20
N ASP A 124 -6.37 8.60 10.39
CA ASP A 124 -6.86 9.98 10.56
C ASP A 124 -5.78 11.03 10.28
N ALA A 125 -4.53 10.73 10.61
CA ALA A 125 -3.38 11.63 10.40
C ALA A 125 -2.54 11.21 9.20
N LEU A 126 -1.93 12.19 8.54
CA LEU A 126 -0.91 11.96 7.52
C LEU A 126 0.38 11.44 8.18
N SER A 127 1.08 10.57 7.49
CA SER A 127 2.37 10.04 7.95
C SER A 127 3.44 10.22 6.87
N PRO A 128 4.61 10.77 7.20
CA PRO A 128 5.73 10.87 6.26
C PRO A 128 6.25 9.50 5.81
N VAL A 129 5.96 8.44 6.56
CA VAL A 129 6.34 7.07 6.24
C VAL A 129 5.63 6.55 4.97
N TRP A 130 4.48 7.13 4.60
CA TRP A 130 3.75 6.73 3.38
C TRP A 130 4.56 7.04 2.10
N GLY A 131 5.35 8.12 2.09
CA GLY A 131 6.28 8.40 1.00
C GLY A 131 7.31 7.29 0.82
N LEU A 132 7.90 6.81 1.92
CA LEU A 132 8.88 5.72 1.92
C LEU A 132 8.24 4.40 1.47
N GLN A 133 7.04 4.11 1.96
CA GLN A 133 6.28 2.91 1.61
C GLN A 133 5.96 2.86 0.11
N THR A 134 5.41 3.96 -0.42
CA THR A 134 5.09 4.05 -1.85
C THR A 134 6.33 4.04 -2.74
N ALA A 135 7.50 4.54 -2.27
CA ALA A 135 8.76 4.42 -2.98
C ALA A 135 9.22 2.96 -3.08
N ALA A 136 9.12 2.19 -1.99
CA ALA A 136 9.42 0.77 -2.01
C ALA A 136 8.46 -0.02 -2.91
N TYR A 137 7.17 0.30 -2.90
CA TYR A 137 6.17 -0.33 -3.77
C TYR A 137 6.40 -0.03 -5.25
N LEU A 138 6.77 1.21 -5.59
CA LEU A 138 7.14 1.58 -6.96
C LEU A 138 8.31 0.72 -7.47
N GLU A 139 9.35 0.55 -6.65
CA GLU A 139 10.51 -0.26 -7.01
C GLU A 139 10.15 -1.75 -7.11
N LEU A 140 9.29 -2.28 -6.22
CA LEU A 140 8.78 -3.65 -6.32
C LEU A 140 8.06 -3.88 -7.65
N ILE A 141 7.12 -3.01 -8.02
CA ILE A 141 6.38 -3.12 -9.29
C ILE A 141 7.36 -3.06 -10.46
N ASN A 142 8.27 -2.08 -10.47
CA ASN A 142 9.22 -1.89 -11.56
C ASN A 142 10.23 -3.03 -11.69
N ALA A 143 10.66 -3.65 -10.60
CA ALA A 143 11.54 -4.81 -10.62
C ALA A 143 10.87 -6.06 -11.22
N ASN A 144 9.54 -6.14 -11.14
CA ASN A 144 8.74 -7.25 -11.65
C ASN A 144 8.04 -6.92 -12.99
N THR A 145 8.20 -5.71 -13.51
CA THR A 145 7.63 -5.32 -14.81
C THR A 145 8.51 -5.86 -15.94
N PRO A 146 7.94 -6.65 -16.89
CA PRO A 146 8.69 -7.20 -18.01
C PRO A 146 9.33 -6.09 -18.87
N LYS A 147 10.44 -6.43 -19.52
CA LYS A 147 11.09 -5.51 -20.48
C LYS A 147 10.11 -5.12 -21.60
N GLY A 148 10.05 -3.82 -21.92
CA GLY A 148 9.16 -3.28 -22.94
C GLY A 148 7.79 -2.85 -22.44
N HIS A 149 7.42 -3.16 -21.20
CA HIS A 149 6.21 -2.65 -20.58
C HIS A 149 6.45 -1.29 -19.90
N HIS A 150 5.35 -0.52 -19.72
CA HIS A 150 5.40 0.77 -19.05
C HIS A 150 5.73 0.61 -17.56
N LYS A 151 6.71 1.37 -17.10
CA LYS A 151 7.06 1.42 -15.68
C LYS A 151 6.15 2.38 -14.92
N VAL A 152 5.94 2.09 -13.66
CA VAL A 152 5.34 3.01 -12.68
C VAL A 152 6.34 4.13 -12.39
N VAL A 153 5.88 5.37 -12.41
CA VAL A 153 6.73 6.55 -12.24
C VAL A 153 6.22 7.53 -11.18
N ASP A 154 4.92 7.49 -10.88
CA ASP A 154 4.31 8.35 -9.87
C ASP A 154 3.83 7.53 -8.66
N ARG A 155 3.70 8.20 -7.51
CA ARG A 155 3.36 7.58 -6.23
C ARG A 155 2.30 8.41 -5.53
N TYR A 156 1.25 7.74 -5.06
CA TYR A 156 0.14 8.39 -4.37
C TYR A 156 -0.27 7.58 -3.14
N SER A 157 -0.68 8.30 -2.08
CA SER A 157 -1.49 7.75 -1.01
C SER A 157 -2.90 8.32 -1.10
N LEU A 158 -3.89 7.44 -1.05
CA LEU A 158 -5.31 7.79 -1.03
C LEU A 158 -5.87 7.58 0.36
N ARG A 159 -6.07 8.65 1.10
CA ARG A 159 -6.70 8.59 2.40
C ARG A 159 -8.21 8.63 2.25
N LEU A 160 -8.86 7.55 2.67
CA LEU A 160 -10.31 7.43 2.76
C LEU A 160 -10.76 7.73 4.19
N ARG A 161 -11.92 8.35 4.34
CA ARG A 161 -12.51 8.68 5.64
C ARG A 161 -13.91 8.10 5.79
N GLU A 162 -14.29 7.82 7.01
CA GLU A 162 -15.60 7.30 7.40
C GLU A 162 -16.76 8.21 6.96
N ASN A 163 -16.54 9.52 6.87
CA ASN A 163 -17.54 10.48 6.44
C ASN A 163 -17.74 10.58 4.91
N GLY A 164 -17.22 9.66 4.14
CA GLY A 164 -17.36 9.63 2.68
C GLY A 164 -16.42 10.57 1.92
N THR A 165 -15.48 11.22 2.60
CA THR A 165 -14.50 12.11 1.95
C THR A 165 -13.16 11.43 1.76
N TYR A 166 -12.39 11.88 0.76
CA TYR A 166 -11.05 11.38 0.50
C TYR A 166 -10.02 12.50 0.37
N ARG A 167 -8.75 12.14 0.48
CA ARG A 167 -7.63 13.01 0.12
C ARG A 167 -6.59 12.19 -0.64
N LEU A 168 -6.29 12.62 -1.87
CA LEU A 168 -5.19 12.09 -2.67
C LEU A 168 -3.93 12.92 -2.42
N GLU A 169 -2.82 12.28 -2.10
CA GLU A 169 -1.53 12.91 -1.84
C GLU A 169 -0.47 12.30 -2.75
N GLN A 170 0.20 13.13 -3.54
CA GLN A 170 1.32 12.72 -4.39
C GLN A 170 2.63 12.82 -3.62
N HIS A 171 3.44 11.75 -3.65
CA HIS A 171 4.77 11.71 -3.05
C HIS A 171 5.84 11.95 -4.10
N THR A 172 6.56 13.06 -4.00
CA THR A 172 7.54 13.49 -5.01
C THR A 172 8.97 13.57 -4.49
N ASP A 173 9.20 13.33 -3.19
CA ASP A 173 10.55 13.37 -2.64
C ASP A 173 11.39 12.20 -3.19
N LYS A 174 12.46 12.56 -3.88
CA LYS A 174 13.39 11.58 -4.48
C LYS A 174 14.25 10.86 -3.44
N ASN A 175 14.33 11.40 -2.22
CA ASN A 175 15.09 10.77 -1.14
C ASN A 175 14.33 9.61 -0.46
N ASP A 176 13.02 9.51 -0.65
CA ASP A 176 12.19 8.46 -0.02
C ASP A 176 12.77 7.06 -0.25
N TRP A 177 13.22 6.77 -1.46
CA TRP A 177 13.82 5.48 -1.79
C TRP A 177 15.15 5.25 -1.03
N GLN A 178 16.00 6.26 -0.94
CA GLN A 178 17.29 6.14 -0.22
C GLN A 178 17.08 5.96 1.29
N VAL A 179 16.09 6.64 1.84
CA VAL A 179 15.72 6.46 3.26
C VAL A 179 15.20 5.04 3.50
N PHE A 180 14.32 4.52 2.61
CA PHE A 180 13.86 3.15 2.68
C PHE A 180 15.01 2.15 2.63
N LEU A 181 15.96 2.31 1.70
CA LEU A 181 17.15 1.45 1.59
C LEU A 181 18.01 1.48 2.86
N SER A 182 18.14 2.63 3.50
CA SER A 182 18.86 2.76 4.76
C SER A 182 18.16 1.95 5.87
N CYS A 183 16.84 2.03 5.96
CA CYS A 183 16.05 1.21 6.91
C CYS A 183 16.18 -0.28 6.60
N LEU A 184 16.14 -0.68 5.33
CA LEU A 184 16.30 -2.06 4.90
C LEU A 184 17.68 -2.61 5.28
N THR A 185 18.73 -1.82 5.07
CA THR A 185 20.11 -2.19 5.44
C THR A 185 20.22 -2.44 6.93
N ILE A 186 19.68 -1.55 7.76
CA ILE A 186 19.66 -1.71 9.22
C ILE A 186 18.85 -2.95 9.62
N HIS A 187 17.69 -3.16 9.00
CA HIS A 187 16.83 -4.31 9.28
C HIS A 187 17.56 -5.62 8.98
N GLN A 188 18.18 -5.74 7.81
CA GLN A 188 18.92 -6.92 7.39
C GLN A 188 20.17 -7.15 8.24
N TRP A 189 20.87 -6.08 8.65
CA TRP A 189 22.02 -6.18 9.55
C TRP A 189 21.61 -6.73 10.92
N LYS A 190 20.50 -6.22 11.49
CA LYS A 190 19.96 -6.72 12.76
C LYS A 190 19.61 -8.21 12.69
N GLY A 191 18.94 -8.64 11.63
CA GLY A 191 18.56 -10.04 11.44
C GLY A 191 19.75 -11.02 11.31
N LYS A 192 20.96 -10.51 11.03
CA LYS A 192 22.19 -11.33 10.96
C LYS A 192 23.02 -11.31 12.24
N ASN A 193 22.86 -10.29 13.08
CA ASN A 193 23.81 -10.03 14.16
C ASN A 193 23.17 -9.96 15.57
N LEU A 194 21.84 -9.90 15.65
CA LEU A 194 21.05 -9.86 16.88
C LEU A 194 20.00 -10.96 16.92
#